data_b2428ea02df48b9d04f94354a02e2697
#
_entry.id   b2428ea02df48b9d04f94354a02e2697
#
_cell.length_a   1.000
_cell.length_b   1.000
_cell.length_c   1.000
_cell.angle_alpha   90.00
_cell.angle_beta   90.00
_cell.angle_gamma   90.00
#
_symmetry.space_group_name_H-M   'P 1'
#
loop_
_entity.id
_entity.type
_entity.pdbx_description
1 polymer ?
#
loop_
_entity_poly.entity_id
_entity_poly.type
_entity_poly.pdbx_seq_one_letter_code
_entity_poly.pdbx_strand_id
1 'polypeptide(L)'
;MCIRDRFNIALKGTFDDCQDIIKKLFRDNELNQKLNLGSINSINWTRIMAQISYYIYAYNKVKKETGSSNISFSIPTGNFGDAYAGYIAKEKFNIPIKKLIVATNKNNILDRFFRTGIYKKDKVFTTISPSMAVSYTHLTLPTKRIV
;
A
#
# COMPACT_ATOMS: atom_id res chain seq x y z
N MET A 1 -0.40 -20.42 -28.27
CA MET A 1 -0.28 -21.01 -26.92
C MET A 1 0.65 -20.11 -26.12
N CYS A 2 0.14 -19.31 -25.21
CA CYS A 2 0.99 -18.45 -24.39
C CYS A 2 1.63 -19.31 -23.32
N ILE A 3 2.90 -19.65 -23.48
CA ILE A 3 3.70 -20.25 -22.44
C ILE A 3 3.95 -19.14 -21.42
N ARG A 4 3.27 -19.22 -20.27
CA ARG A 4 3.52 -18.32 -19.13
C ARG A 4 4.65 -18.95 -18.32
N ASP A 5 5.87 -18.60 -18.66
CA ASP A 5 7.01 -19.01 -17.87
C ASP A 5 7.00 -18.24 -16.54
N ARG A 6 6.81 -18.95 -15.45
CA ARG A 6 6.86 -18.42 -14.08
C ARG A 6 8.04 -19.06 -13.37
N PHE A 7 8.90 -18.20 -12.87
CA PHE A 7 10.03 -18.62 -12.05
C PHE A 7 9.80 -18.13 -10.63
N ASN A 8 9.75 -19.06 -9.68
CA ASN A 8 9.67 -18.75 -8.26
C ASN A 8 11.06 -18.84 -7.66
N ILE A 9 11.55 -17.73 -7.13
CA ILE A 9 12.86 -17.65 -6.48
C ILE A 9 12.65 -17.43 -4.99
N ALA A 10 13.09 -18.39 -4.17
CA ALA A 10 13.10 -18.24 -2.72
C ALA A 10 14.38 -17.54 -2.28
N LEU A 11 14.27 -16.45 -1.55
CA LEU A 11 15.39 -15.72 -0.99
C LEU A 11 15.48 -15.97 0.52
N LYS A 12 16.70 -16.19 1.01
CA LYS A 12 16.96 -16.27 2.44
C LYS A 12 17.11 -14.85 2.99
N GLY A 13 16.00 -14.26 3.42
CA GLY A 13 15.96 -12.87 3.87
C GLY A 13 14.54 -12.43 4.25
N THR A 14 14.36 -11.14 4.41
CA THR A 14 13.09 -10.51 4.72
C THR A 14 12.37 -10.05 3.45
N PHE A 15 11.11 -9.62 3.60
CA PHE A 15 10.36 -9.00 2.51
C PHE A 15 11.06 -7.73 1.98
N ASP A 16 11.70 -6.98 2.85
CA ASP A 16 12.45 -5.77 2.47
C ASP A 16 13.65 -6.11 1.58
N ASP A 17 14.36 -7.21 1.86
CA ASP A 17 15.48 -7.67 1.03
C ASP A 17 15.01 -8.04 -0.39
N CYS A 18 13.87 -8.71 -0.50
CA CYS A 18 13.25 -8.99 -1.79
C CYS A 18 12.91 -7.70 -2.55
N GLN A 19 12.32 -6.72 -1.86
CA GLN A 19 11.99 -5.43 -2.48
C GLN A 19 13.22 -4.64 -2.94
N ASP A 20 14.29 -4.68 -2.18
CA ASP A 20 15.52 -3.95 -2.52
C ASP A 20 16.18 -4.52 -3.79
N ILE A 21 16.13 -5.83 -3.98
CA ILE A 21 16.57 -6.47 -5.23
C ILE A 21 15.74 -5.96 -6.42
N ILE A 22 14.41 -5.99 -6.29
CA ILE A 22 13.51 -5.52 -7.35
C ILE A 22 13.77 -4.06 -7.68
N LYS A 23 13.94 -3.19 -6.68
CA LYS A 23 14.25 -1.78 -6.90
C LYS A 23 15.58 -1.57 -7.62
N LYS A 24 16.60 -2.37 -7.32
CA LYS A 24 17.89 -2.33 -8.04
C LYS A 24 17.71 -2.70 -9.52
N LEU A 25 16.93 -3.74 -9.81
CA LEU A 25 16.61 -4.15 -11.19
C LEU A 25 15.88 -3.06 -11.97
N PHE A 26 14.90 -2.38 -11.33
CA PHE A 26 14.19 -1.27 -11.97
C PHE A 26 15.04 -0.02 -12.19
N ARG A 27 16.12 0.17 -11.43
CA ARG A 27 17.08 1.28 -11.60
C ARG A 27 18.11 1.01 -12.71
N ASP A 28 18.24 -0.23 -13.11
CA ASP A 28 19.09 -0.61 -14.24
C ASP A 28 18.35 -0.30 -15.55
N ASN A 29 18.72 0.82 -16.15
CA ASN A 29 18.06 1.31 -17.37
C ASN A 29 18.24 0.36 -18.56
N GLU A 30 19.41 -0.27 -18.70
CA GLU A 30 19.70 -1.19 -19.79
C GLU A 30 18.79 -2.43 -19.69
N LEU A 31 18.75 -3.02 -18.50
CA LEU A 31 17.92 -4.19 -18.22
C LEU A 31 16.43 -3.86 -18.40
N ASN A 32 16.01 -2.71 -17.89
CA ASN A 32 14.62 -2.27 -17.97
C ASN A 32 14.16 -2.06 -19.43
N GLN A 33 14.98 -1.42 -20.26
CA GLN A 33 14.68 -1.24 -21.69
C GLN A 33 14.65 -2.56 -22.46
N LYS A 34 15.56 -3.49 -22.11
CA LYS A 34 15.66 -4.78 -22.79
C LYS A 34 14.49 -5.72 -22.45
N LEU A 35 14.02 -5.71 -21.20
CA LEU A 35 13.03 -6.67 -20.70
C LEU A 35 11.63 -6.08 -20.50
N ASN A 36 11.46 -4.75 -20.65
CA ASN A 36 10.19 -4.06 -20.36
C ASN A 36 9.63 -4.43 -18.99
N LEU A 37 10.45 -4.25 -17.95
CA LEU A 37 10.10 -4.67 -16.60
C LEU A 37 8.83 -3.98 -16.11
N GLY A 38 7.91 -4.76 -15.57
CA GLY A 38 6.69 -4.30 -14.93
C GLY A 38 6.57 -4.81 -13.49
N SER A 39 5.88 -4.06 -12.64
CA SER A 39 5.63 -4.45 -11.25
C SER A 39 4.13 -4.52 -10.97
N ILE A 40 3.69 -5.56 -10.26
CA ILE A 40 2.29 -5.76 -9.85
C ILE A 40 2.18 -5.65 -8.32
N ASN A 41 2.92 -4.74 -7.72
CA ASN A 41 2.87 -4.48 -6.29
C ASN A 41 2.16 -3.15 -5.97
N SER A 42 2.17 -2.74 -4.71
CA SER A 42 1.54 -1.48 -4.26
C SER A 42 2.14 -0.20 -4.86
N ILE A 43 3.26 -0.28 -5.60
CA ILE A 43 3.86 0.84 -6.33
C ILE A 43 3.13 1.06 -7.67
N ASN A 44 2.45 0.04 -8.18
CA ASN A 44 1.76 0.14 -9.45
C ASN A 44 0.45 0.93 -9.31
N TRP A 45 0.36 2.03 -10.05
CA TRP A 45 -0.82 2.90 -10.05
C TRP A 45 -2.12 2.17 -10.44
N THR A 46 -2.06 1.24 -11.39
CA THR A 46 -3.22 0.45 -11.80
C THR A 46 -3.81 -0.33 -10.62
N ARG A 47 -2.97 -0.83 -9.72
CA ARG A 47 -3.42 -1.49 -8.50
C ARG A 47 -4.12 -0.52 -7.55
N ILE A 48 -3.59 0.69 -7.39
CA ILE A 48 -4.24 1.74 -6.58
C ILE A 48 -5.61 2.10 -7.17
N MET A 49 -5.70 2.26 -8.49
CA MET A 49 -6.97 2.53 -9.17
C MET A 49 -8.01 1.43 -8.91
N ALA A 50 -7.61 0.18 -9.01
CA ALA A 50 -8.51 -0.94 -8.69
C ALA A 50 -8.97 -0.89 -7.22
N GLN A 51 -8.08 -0.55 -6.29
CA GLN A 51 -8.42 -0.42 -4.87
C GLN A 51 -9.36 0.75 -4.57
N ILE A 52 -9.28 1.86 -5.32
CA ILE A 52 -10.24 2.97 -5.18
C ILE A 52 -11.67 2.48 -5.39
N SER A 53 -11.91 1.59 -6.36
CA SER A 53 -13.25 1.06 -6.64
C SER A 53 -13.86 0.31 -5.45
N TYR A 54 -13.03 -0.34 -4.60
CA TYR A 54 -13.49 -1.03 -3.41
C TYR A 54 -14.13 -0.08 -2.39
N TYR A 55 -13.50 1.10 -2.17
CA TYR A 55 -14.03 2.12 -1.27
C TYR A 55 -15.34 2.71 -1.78
N ILE A 56 -15.40 3.01 -3.07
CA ILE A 56 -16.63 3.53 -3.70
C ILE A 56 -17.75 2.50 -3.59
N TYR A 57 -17.48 1.26 -3.94
CA TYR A 57 -18.46 0.18 -3.87
C TYR A 57 -18.93 -0.07 -2.44
N ALA A 58 -18.00 -0.25 -1.50
CA ALA A 58 -18.30 -0.53 -0.10
C ALA A 58 -19.09 0.62 0.54
N TYR A 59 -18.67 1.87 0.29
CA TYR A 59 -19.40 3.05 0.76
C TYR A 59 -20.87 3.03 0.30
N ASN A 60 -21.08 2.88 -0.99
CA ASN A 60 -22.43 2.89 -1.56
C ASN A 60 -23.29 1.73 -1.04
N LYS A 61 -22.69 0.55 -0.91
CA LYS A 61 -23.39 -0.65 -0.39
C LYS A 61 -23.81 -0.44 1.06
N VAL A 62 -22.89 -0.06 1.94
CA VAL A 62 -23.20 0.18 3.36
C VAL A 62 -24.22 1.30 3.52
N LYS A 63 -24.08 2.39 2.78
CA LYS A 63 -25.05 3.49 2.79
C LYS A 63 -26.48 3.00 2.40
N LYS A 64 -26.55 2.16 1.37
CA LYS A 64 -27.84 1.58 0.93
C LYS A 64 -28.46 0.67 1.98
N GLU A 65 -27.65 -0.15 2.65
CA GLU A 65 -28.13 -1.13 3.64
C GLU A 65 -28.49 -0.47 4.99
N THR A 66 -27.75 0.53 5.41
CA THR A 66 -27.90 1.14 6.75
C THR A 66 -28.60 2.49 6.77
N GLY A 67 -28.76 3.12 5.60
CA GLY A 67 -29.25 4.51 5.50
C GLY A 67 -28.24 5.56 5.98
N SER A 68 -27.10 5.14 6.55
CA SER A 68 -26.10 6.06 7.11
C SER A 68 -25.10 6.52 6.06
N SER A 69 -24.81 7.82 6.03
CA SER A 69 -23.70 8.40 5.28
C SER A 69 -22.41 8.54 6.12
N ASN A 70 -22.49 8.21 7.41
CA ASN A 70 -21.41 8.44 8.37
C ASN A 70 -20.47 7.22 8.48
N ILE A 71 -19.81 6.87 7.37
CA ILE A 71 -19.03 5.64 7.20
C ILE A 71 -17.54 5.92 7.39
N SER A 72 -16.88 5.08 8.18
CA SER A 72 -15.43 5.09 8.37
C SER A 72 -14.85 3.73 7.97
N PHE A 73 -13.62 3.71 7.47
CA PHE A 73 -12.91 2.50 7.10
C PHE A 73 -11.73 2.25 8.02
N SER A 74 -11.62 1.04 8.55
CA SER A 74 -10.42 0.56 9.24
C SER A 74 -9.58 -0.26 8.28
N ILE A 75 -8.34 0.15 8.08
CA ILE A 75 -7.48 -0.33 7.00
C ILE A 75 -6.20 -0.89 7.62
N PRO A 76 -6.08 -2.23 7.77
CA PRO A 76 -4.83 -2.84 8.14
C PRO A 76 -3.84 -2.67 6.99
N THR A 77 -2.75 -1.95 7.22
CA THR A 77 -1.82 -1.63 6.15
C THR A 77 -0.37 -1.61 6.62
N GLY A 78 0.53 -2.18 5.81
CA GLY A 78 1.98 -2.06 5.95
C GLY A 78 2.55 -1.04 4.95
N ASN A 79 2.22 -1.19 3.66
CA ASN A 79 2.76 -0.41 2.56
C ASN A 79 1.96 0.86 2.22
N PHE A 80 0.90 1.14 2.96
CA PHE A 80 0.02 2.29 2.77
C PHE A 80 -0.74 2.37 1.43
N GLY A 81 -0.55 1.42 0.51
CA GLY A 81 -1.18 1.46 -0.82
C GLY A 81 -2.70 1.50 -0.76
N ASP A 82 -3.31 0.63 0.03
CA ASP A 82 -4.76 0.57 0.19
C ASP A 82 -5.31 1.81 0.93
N ALA A 83 -4.66 2.24 2.00
CA ALA A 83 -5.05 3.47 2.70
C ALA A 83 -4.94 4.71 1.80
N TYR A 84 -3.95 4.75 0.91
CA TYR A 84 -3.81 5.80 -0.09
C TYR A 84 -4.95 5.76 -1.12
N ALA A 85 -5.38 4.57 -1.55
CA ALA A 85 -6.55 4.43 -2.41
C ALA A 85 -7.83 4.97 -1.73
N GLY A 86 -8.01 4.69 -0.43
CA GLY A 86 -9.09 5.27 0.36
C GLY A 86 -9.03 6.79 0.45
N TYR A 87 -7.83 7.34 0.62
CA TYR A 87 -7.60 8.79 0.61
C TYR A 87 -7.99 9.40 -0.74
N ILE A 88 -7.58 8.80 -1.85
CA ILE A 88 -7.96 9.26 -3.19
C ILE A 88 -9.47 9.17 -3.40
N ALA A 89 -10.12 8.08 -2.96
CA ALA A 89 -11.58 7.94 -3.03
C ALA A 89 -12.27 9.12 -2.32
N LYS A 90 -11.78 9.50 -1.15
CA LYS A 90 -12.30 10.64 -0.40
C LYS A 90 -12.04 11.97 -1.08
N GLU A 91 -10.78 12.28 -1.43
CA GLU A 91 -10.36 13.63 -1.84
C GLU A 91 -10.56 13.91 -3.33
N LYS A 92 -10.46 12.89 -4.19
CA LYS A 92 -10.55 13.08 -5.64
C LYS A 92 -11.89 12.66 -6.23
N PHE A 93 -12.51 11.65 -5.63
CA PHE A 93 -13.83 11.18 -6.05
C PHE A 93 -14.95 11.69 -5.15
N ASN A 94 -14.64 12.56 -4.18
CA ASN A 94 -15.60 13.19 -3.27
C ASN A 94 -16.52 12.19 -2.56
N ILE A 95 -16.01 10.99 -2.27
CA ILE A 95 -16.77 10.02 -1.47
C ILE A 95 -16.75 10.50 -0.02
N PRO A 96 -17.91 10.73 0.62
CA PRO A 96 -17.98 11.36 1.93
C PRO A 96 -17.59 10.39 3.06
N ILE A 97 -16.38 9.87 3.00
CA ILE A 97 -15.78 9.01 4.02
C ILE A 97 -15.49 9.86 5.26
N LYS A 98 -16.03 9.48 6.41
CA LYS A 98 -15.82 10.21 7.66
C LYS A 98 -14.37 10.13 8.12
N LYS A 99 -13.84 8.91 8.30
CA LYS A 99 -12.46 8.66 8.74
C LYS A 99 -11.85 7.47 8.00
N LEU A 100 -10.55 7.56 7.75
CA LEU A 100 -9.69 6.45 7.38
C LEU A 100 -8.81 6.12 8.59
N ILE A 101 -8.96 4.94 9.16
CA ILE A 101 -8.26 4.50 10.35
C ILE A 101 -7.17 3.53 9.91
N VAL A 102 -5.92 3.97 9.97
CA VAL A 102 -4.75 3.15 9.63
C VAL A 102 -4.43 2.24 10.81
N ALA A 103 -4.68 0.94 10.65
CA ALA A 103 -4.38 -0.06 11.66
C ALA A 103 -3.01 -0.70 11.39
N THR A 104 -2.14 -0.71 12.41
CA THR A 104 -0.81 -1.29 12.35
C THR A 104 -0.63 -2.33 13.46
N ASN A 105 0.34 -3.23 13.31
CA ASN A 105 0.78 -4.14 14.35
C ASN A 105 2.00 -3.56 15.11
N LYS A 106 2.81 -4.41 15.74
CA LYS A 106 4.06 -3.98 16.42
C LYS A 106 5.04 -3.24 15.48
N ASN A 107 4.96 -3.49 14.16
CA ASN A 107 5.71 -2.78 13.13
C ASN A 107 4.96 -1.48 12.77
N ASN A 108 4.97 -0.52 13.69
CA ASN A 108 4.10 0.65 13.69
C ASN A 108 4.72 1.90 13.06
N ILE A 109 5.53 1.74 12.03
CA ILE A 109 6.21 2.87 11.38
C ILE A 109 5.24 3.96 10.88
N LEU A 110 4.06 3.57 10.39
CA LEU A 110 3.04 4.51 9.94
C LEU A 110 2.40 5.26 11.12
N ASP A 111 2.06 4.59 12.22
CA ASP A 111 1.54 5.24 13.43
C ASP A 111 2.55 6.27 13.96
N ARG A 112 3.83 5.89 14.07
CA ARG A 112 4.89 6.81 14.48
C ARG A 112 5.01 8.01 13.53
N PHE A 113 4.97 7.75 12.22
CA PHE A 113 5.03 8.81 11.21
C PHE A 113 3.85 9.79 11.34
N PHE A 114 2.63 9.30 11.49
CA PHE A 114 1.47 10.17 11.64
C PHE A 114 1.48 11.00 12.93
N ARG A 115 2.06 10.46 14.00
CA ARG A 115 2.18 11.18 15.29
C ARG A 115 3.32 12.20 15.31
N THR A 116 4.45 11.88 14.68
CA THR A 116 5.70 12.66 14.83
C THR A 116 6.09 13.43 13.57
N GLY A 117 5.54 13.08 12.42
CA GLY A 117 5.99 13.58 11.11
C GLY A 117 7.33 13.01 10.65
N ILE A 118 7.96 12.15 11.46
CA ILE A 118 9.29 11.60 11.20
C ILE A 118 9.17 10.16 10.72
N TYR A 119 9.61 9.91 9.48
CA TYR A 119 9.67 8.58 8.91
C TYR A 119 11.05 7.95 9.14
N LYS A 120 11.16 7.14 10.19
CA LYS A 120 12.44 6.51 10.60
C LYS A 120 12.32 4.99 10.62
N LYS A 121 13.24 4.32 9.92
CA LYS A 121 13.40 2.86 9.96
C LYS A 121 13.64 2.38 11.38
N ASP A 122 13.04 1.26 11.74
CA ASP A 122 13.20 0.61 13.04
C ASP A 122 13.35 -0.90 12.88
N LYS A 123 13.61 -1.59 13.98
CA LYS A 123 13.70 -3.05 14.02
C LYS A 123 12.36 -3.68 13.65
N VAL A 124 12.40 -4.66 12.75
CA VAL A 124 11.22 -5.45 12.38
C VAL A 124 10.98 -6.55 13.39
N PHE A 125 9.76 -6.65 13.86
CA PHE A 125 9.30 -7.72 14.74
C PHE A 125 8.52 -8.76 13.95
N THR A 126 8.83 -10.03 14.15
CA THR A 126 8.03 -11.13 13.61
C THR A 126 6.66 -11.13 14.25
N THR A 127 5.61 -11.15 13.44
CA THR A 127 4.22 -11.18 13.87
C THR A 127 3.45 -12.23 13.07
N ILE A 128 2.22 -12.56 13.50
CA ILE A 128 1.32 -13.44 12.76
C ILE A 128 0.84 -12.83 11.43
N SER A 129 1.13 -11.55 11.19
CA SER A 129 0.81 -10.82 9.95
C SER A 129 2.10 -10.47 9.20
N PRO A 130 2.76 -11.42 8.53
CA PRO A 130 4.08 -11.21 7.91
C PRO A 130 4.07 -10.12 6.83
N SER A 131 2.96 -9.93 6.13
CA SER A 131 2.81 -8.86 5.13
C SER A 131 2.83 -7.44 5.72
N MET A 132 2.66 -7.31 7.03
CA MET A 132 2.76 -6.05 7.77
C MET A 132 4.12 -5.87 8.48
N ALA A 133 5.05 -6.80 8.29
CA ALA A 133 6.41 -6.75 8.79
C ALA A 133 7.29 -5.84 7.91
N VAL A 134 6.92 -4.58 7.80
CA VAL A 134 7.59 -3.60 6.94
C VAL A 134 8.36 -2.62 7.80
N SER A 135 9.69 -2.64 7.68
CA SER A 135 10.57 -1.65 8.32
C SER A 135 10.73 -0.39 7.48
N TYR A 136 10.36 -0.48 6.21
CA TYR A 136 10.66 0.53 5.21
C TYR A 136 9.62 0.52 4.09
N THR A 137 8.76 1.51 4.08
CA THR A 137 7.89 1.79 2.94
C THR A 137 8.42 3.02 2.20
N HIS A 138 8.58 2.91 0.89
CA HIS A 138 8.67 4.10 0.06
C HIS A 138 7.27 4.71 -0.04
N LEU A 139 6.95 5.55 0.92
CA LEU A 139 5.87 6.51 0.77
C LEU A 139 6.30 7.54 -0.27
N THR A 140 5.96 7.33 -1.51
CA THR A 140 5.88 8.41 -2.50
C THR A 140 4.61 9.21 -2.22
N LEU A 141 4.51 9.74 -1.01
CA LEU A 141 3.49 10.72 -0.71
C LEU A 141 4.02 12.10 -1.10
N PRO A 142 3.24 12.89 -1.84
CA PRO A 142 3.51 14.32 -1.88
C PRO A 142 3.48 14.84 -0.45
N THR A 143 4.52 15.54 -0.04
CA THR A 143 4.82 16.04 1.30
C THR A 143 3.83 17.10 1.84
N LYS A 144 2.57 17.08 1.42
CA LYS A 144 1.54 17.95 1.99
C LYS A 144 0.69 17.14 2.97
N ARG A 145 0.65 17.62 4.20
CA ARG A 145 -0.10 17.10 5.35
C ARG A 145 -1.40 16.43 4.93
N ILE A 146 -1.50 15.13 5.20
CA ILE A 146 -2.76 14.42 5.30
C ILE A 146 -3.20 14.59 6.76
N VAL A 147 -4.13 15.47 6.98
CA VAL A 147 -4.84 15.65 8.26
C VAL A 147 -6.18 14.95 8.16
#